data_eca6282de7c40259c803c3a556224e37
#
_entry.id   eca6282de7c40259c803c3a556224e37
#
_cell.length_a   1.000
_cell.length_b   1.000
_cell.length_c   1.000
_cell.angle_alpha   90.00
_cell.angle_beta   90.00
_cell.angle_gamma   90.00
#
_symmetry.space_group_name_H-M   'P 1'
#
loop_
_entity.id
_entity.type
_entity.pdbx_description
1 polymer ?
#
loop_
_entity_poly.entity_id
_entity_poly.type
_entity_poly.pdbx_seq_one_letter_code
_entity_poly.pdbx_strand_id
1 'polypeptide(L)'
;MKMKSKNIKLYQVIPAAFAGLQFAFPLFADDGTATNATEAVEIQALKQEIQALDQKVEALEQRRAAEEPAANDTSKEQIQALDQKVRVLERLRQNDQDAAATVAKTQPKFNLGASGFSFSSADSNFVATLHGLVQVDSRTFKNDNHIQGNDSILLRRARPIFSGTVFHDFDFQLTPEFGGGTPGAASAVTTPSIYDAYLNYRYSPAFQFQAGKFKPPVGLEYLQSDSFMFFNERSLATDLIPGRDLGFELHGDIDGGLLSYAVGIFNGVGDGQRNTSNTAFQDDRELDARLFVQPFKTTSITALQNLGLGVGGSWGDSSITNTLDLPNTTGGTLSGFYTDGQQQFFAYNPAAGGVMAHGTHWRLSPQGYYYYGPFGLLGEYAISDQGVKNSAKLRTTNLKNTAWEIAGGWVLTGEDATFNGVTPRHPFDPRNGSWGALQLVARYADLDVDKAAFPAFANPATSASGARAWAVGLNWYLNKNIRVNTSFSRTTFTGGGGASTSVPAAVTQHPEDVLFTRIQLSF
;
A
#
# COMPACT_ATOMS: atom_id res chain seq x y z
N MET A 1 4.41 22.82 59.19
CA MET A 1 5.77 22.39 58.83
C MET A 1 5.95 22.68 57.32
N LYS A 2 6.70 23.74 57.02
CA LYS A 2 6.88 24.24 55.68
C LYS A 2 7.89 23.37 54.96
N MET A 3 7.56 22.84 53.78
CA MET A 3 8.56 22.30 52.84
C MET A 3 8.57 23.09 51.56
N LYS A 4 9.77 23.54 51.25
CA LYS A 4 10.16 24.49 50.20
C LYS A 4 10.02 23.85 48.80
N SER A 5 9.49 24.63 47.89
CA SER A 5 9.62 24.42 46.43
C SER A 5 11.09 24.43 46.04
N LYS A 6 11.55 23.43 45.29
CA LYS A 6 12.77 23.50 44.53
C LYS A 6 12.43 23.61 43.06
N ASN A 7 12.68 24.80 42.52
CA ASN A 7 12.81 25.05 41.11
C ASN A 7 13.91 24.14 40.52
N ILE A 8 13.54 23.29 39.60
CA ILE A 8 14.50 22.60 38.71
C ILE A 8 14.47 23.33 37.39
N LYS A 9 15.59 24.00 37.12
CA LYS A 9 15.88 24.64 35.84
C LYS A 9 16.01 23.57 34.77
N LEU A 10 15.17 23.64 33.75
CA LEU A 10 15.34 22.94 32.48
C LEU A 10 16.47 23.64 31.72
N TYR A 11 17.65 23.08 31.73
CA TYR A 11 18.74 23.44 30.82
C TYR A 11 19.20 22.22 30.04
N GLN A 12 18.98 22.31 28.73
CA GLN A 12 19.86 21.83 27.67
C GLN A 12 20.51 20.43 27.86
N VAL A 13 19.88 19.41 27.32
CA VAL A 13 20.61 18.28 26.77
C VAL A 13 19.89 17.82 25.49
N ILE A 14 20.22 18.42 24.40
CA ILE A 14 20.30 17.86 23.07
C ILE A 14 21.45 18.65 22.43
N PRO A 15 22.58 18.06 22.09
CA PRO A 15 22.73 17.08 21.05
C PRO A 15 23.88 16.09 21.30
N ALA A 16 23.67 14.84 21.20
CA ALA A 16 24.74 13.85 20.91
C ALA A 16 24.18 12.44 20.72
N ALA A 17 23.39 12.20 19.71
CA ALA A 17 23.05 10.84 19.27
C ALA A 17 22.79 10.73 17.77
N PHE A 18 23.37 11.62 16.96
CA PHE A 18 23.39 11.51 15.51
C PHE A 18 24.80 11.52 14.92
N ALA A 19 25.77 11.02 15.67
CA ALA A 19 27.14 10.82 15.19
C ALA A 19 27.51 9.35 15.35
N GLY A 20 27.12 8.52 14.39
CA GLY A 20 27.53 7.11 14.46
C GLY A 20 26.95 6.16 13.43
N LEU A 21 26.35 6.64 12.34
CA LEU A 21 26.15 5.83 11.14
C LEU A 21 26.68 6.62 9.93
N GLN A 22 27.98 6.83 9.91
CA GLN A 22 28.68 7.00 8.65
C GLN A 22 28.70 5.63 7.97
N PHE A 23 27.61 5.29 7.27
CA PHE A 23 27.77 4.50 6.08
C PHE A 23 28.56 5.37 5.13
N ALA A 24 29.86 5.12 5.09
CA ALA A 24 30.67 5.53 3.96
C ALA A 24 30.16 4.75 2.75
N PHE A 25 29.08 5.25 2.17
CA PHE A 25 28.89 5.08 0.75
C PHE A 25 30.07 5.84 0.15
N PRO A 26 30.91 5.22 -0.67
CA PRO A 26 31.74 6.01 -1.55
C PRO A 26 30.73 6.90 -2.30
N LEU A 27 30.84 8.19 -2.12
CA LEU A 27 30.35 9.15 -3.09
C LEU A 27 31.00 8.71 -4.41
N PHE A 28 30.31 7.91 -5.18
CA PHE A 28 30.48 7.96 -6.61
C PHE A 28 29.97 9.36 -6.94
N ALA A 29 30.90 10.30 -6.87
CA ALA A 29 30.72 11.57 -7.50
C ALA A 29 30.18 11.25 -8.88
N ASP A 30 29.08 11.83 -9.20
CA ASP A 30 28.40 11.90 -10.45
C ASP A 30 29.37 12.39 -11.55
N ASP A 31 30.20 11.48 -12.03
CA ASP A 31 31.00 11.70 -13.26
C ASP A 31 30.12 11.49 -14.51
N GLY A 32 28.95 10.89 -14.35
CA GLY A 32 28.04 10.64 -15.48
C GLY A 32 27.38 11.90 -16.04
N THR A 33 27.07 12.90 -15.21
CA THR A 33 26.52 14.18 -15.68
C THR A 33 27.59 15.13 -16.19
N ALA A 34 28.79 15.08 -15.63
CA ALA A 34 29.93 15.85 -16.12
C ALA A 34 30.41 15.33 -17.46
N THR A 35 30.46 13.99 -17.67
CA THR A 35 30.82 13.37 -18.96
C THR A 35 29.79 13.72 -20.03
N ASN A 36 28.50 13.58 -19.76
CA ASN A 36 27.45 13.93 -20.72
C ASN A 36 27.42 15.45 -21.04
N ALA A 37 27.72 16.30 -20.07
CA ALA A 37 27.79 17.74 -20.31
C ALA A 37 29.05 18.11 -21.10
N THR A 38 30.17 17.47 -20.85
CA THR A 38 31.43 17.67 -21.59
C THR A 38 31.30 17.13 -23.02
N GLU A 39 30.72 15.94 -23.19
CA GLU A 39 30.42 15.37 -24.52
C GLU A 39 29.40 16.22 -25.29
N ALA A 40 28.36 16.76 -24.62
CA ALA A 40 27.43 17.67 -25.28
C ALA A 40 28.06 18.98 -25.71
N VAL A 41 29.00 19.51 -24.93
CA VAL A 41 29.78 20.72 -25.26
C VAL A 41 30.74 20.43 -26.41
N GLU A 42 31.42 19.27 -26.41
CA GLU A 42 32.31 18.85 -27.54
C GLU A 42 31.52 18.63 -28.82
N ILE A 43 30.36 17.97 -28.77
CA ILE A 43 29.45 17.79 -29.91
C ILE A 43 28.97 19.16 -30.43
N GLN A 44 28.70 20.10 -29.55
CA GLN A 44 28.28 21.45 -29.94
C GLN A 44 29.43 22.26 -30.55
N ALA A 45 30.66 22.10 -30.03
CA ALA A 45 31.86 22.71 -30.59
C ALA A 45 32.20 22.12 -31.98
N LEU A 46 32.13 20.81 -32.13
CA LEU A 46 32.30 20.12 -33.42
C LEU A 46 31.24 20.54 -34.45
N LYS A 47 29.97 20.72 -34.03
CA LYS A 47 28.92 21.26 -34.91
C LYS A 47 29.24 22.68 -35.40
N GLN A 48 29.74 23.53 -34.50
CA GLN A 48 30.16 24.89 -34.88
C GLN A 48 31.36 24.88 -35.81
N GLU A 49 32.30 23.96 -35.59
CA GLU A 49 33.47 23.83 -36.45
C GLU A 49 33.11 23.31 -37.84
N ILE A 50 32.18 22.34 -37.93
CA ILE A 50 31.63 21.87 -39.21
C ILE A 50 30.95 23.02 -39.97
N GLN A 51 30.07 23.77 -39.27
CA GLN A 51 29.40 24.94 -39.90
C GLN A 51 30.38 26.01 -40.37
N ALA A 52 31.44 26.27 -39.60
CA ALA A 52 32.48 27.22 -39.98
C ALA A 52 33.30 26.73 -41.16
N LEU A 53 33.51 25.42 -41.25
CA LEU A 53 34.20 24.80 -42.40
C LEU A 53 33.33 24.82 -43.66
N ASP A 54 32.04 24.52 -43.56
CA ASP A 54 31.06 24.61 -44.65
C ASP A 54 31.00 26.05 -45.21
N GLN A 55 30.91 27.06 -44.33
CA GLN A 55 30.94 28.46 -44.74
C GLN A 55 32.25 28.84 -45.43
N LYS A 56 33.37 28.26 -44.97
CA LYS A 56 34.67 28.48 -45.63
C LYS A 56 34.76 27.83 -47.01
N VAL A 57 34.19 26.61 -47.14
CA VAL A 57 34.09 25.91 -48.43
C VAL A 57 33.23 26.73 -49.40
N GLU A 58 32.07 27.18 -48.93
CA GLU A 58 31.15 27.98 -49.74
C GLU A 58 31.79 29.34 -50.18
N ALA A 59 32.51 30.01 -49.27
CA ALA A 59 33.24 31.23 -49.56
C ALA A 59 34.42 31.00 -50.54
N LEU A 60 35.08 29.84 -50.46
CA LEU A 60 36.14 29.47 -51.41
C LEU A 60 35.59 29.09 -52.79
N GLU A 61 34.40 28.44 -52.82
CA GLU A 61 33.70 28.14 -54.08
C GLU A 61 33.19 29.42 -54.76
N GLN A 62 32.64 30.38 -53.98
CA GLN A 62 32.25 31.70 -54.51
C GLN A 62 33.44 32.51 -55.03
N ARG A 63 34.59 32.49 -54.34
CA ARG A 63 35.83 33.11 -54.81
C ARG A 63 36.31 32.46 -56.10
N ARG A 64 36.24 31.12 -56.21
CA ARG A 64 36.62 30.37 -57.39
C ARG A 64 35.74 30.70 -58.61
N ALA A 65 34.43 30.97 -58.34
CA ALA A 65 33.48 31.36 -59.37
C ALA A 65 33.68 32.83 -59.86
N ALA A 66 34.39 33.65 -59.10
CA ALA A 66 34.63 35.05 -59.35
C ALA A 66 36.03 35.31 -60.00
N GLU A 67 36.96 34.38 -59.92
CA GLU A 67 38.34 34.49 -60.50
C GLU A 67 38.43 33.60 -61.69
N GLU A 68 38.49 34.19 -62.89
CA GLU A 68 38.75 33.54 -64.19
C GLU A 68 40.15 32.86 -64.27
N PRO A 69 40.41 31.95 -65.21
CA PRO A 69 41.14 30.68 -65.15
C PRO A 69 42.67 30.79 -65.23
N ALA A 70 43.33 31.32 -64.25
CA ALA A 70 44.79 31.30 -64.21
C ALA A 70 45.42 31.13 -62.79
N ALA A 71 44.64 30.77 -61.78
CA ALA A 71 45.26 30.54 -60.46
C ALA A 71 44.62 29.37 -59.74
N ASN A 72 45.34 28.28 -59.69
CA ASN A 72 45.57 27.55 -58.47
C ASN A 72 45.14 26.10 -58.40
N ASP A 73 46.07 25.23 -58.67
CA ASP A 73 46.17 23.89 -58.09
C ASP A 73 46.13 23.93 -56.54
N THR A 74 46.69 25.02 -55.95
CA THR A 74 46.74 25.23 -54.50
C THR A 74 45.34 25.40 -53.86
N SER A 75 44.41 26.05 -54.56
CA SER A 75 42.98 26.18 -54.03
C SER A 75 42.21 24.89 -54.12
N LYS A 76 42.47 24.08 -55.16
CA LYS A 76 41.91 22.73 -55.31
C LYS A 76 42.39 21.79 -54.19
N GLU A 77 43.69 21.84 -53.87
CA GLU A 77 44.29 21.05 -52.81
C GLU A 77 43.74 21.45 -51.44
N GLN A 78 43.51 22.75 -51.19
CA GLN A 78 42.90 23.24 -49.97
C GLN A 78 41.43 22.81 -49.81
N ILE A 79 40.63 22.86 -50.87
CA ILE A 79 39.24 22.37 -50.90
C ILE A 79 39.20 20.87 -50.68
N GLN A 80 40.06 20.09 -51.32
CA GLN A 80 40.14 18.65 -51.11
C GLN A 80 40.56 18.29 -49.67
N ALA A 81 41.51 19.02 -49.07
CA ALA A 81 41.94 18.82 -47.71
C ALA A 81 40.82 19.18 -46.68
N LEU A 82 40.02 20.22 -46.98
CA LEU A 82 38.84 20.60 -46.18
C LEU A 82 37.73 19.55 -46.27
N ASP A 83 37.38 19.10 -47.48
CA ASP A 83 36.39 18.03 -47.72
C ASP A 83 36.80 16.73 -47.00
N GLN A 84 38.09 16.41 -47.03
CA GLN A 84 38.62 15.24 -46.33
C GLN A 84 38.52 15.39 -44.81
N LYS A 85 38.76 16.61 -44.23
CA LYS A 85 38.56 16.89 -42.81
C LYS A 85 37.09 16.80 -42.42
N VAL A 86 36.17 17.35 -43.20
CA VAL A 86 34.71 17.25 -42.97
C VAL A 86 34.28 15.79 -42.94
N ARG A 87 34.68 14.99 -43.92
CA ARG A 87 34.38 13.54 -43.96
C ARG A 87 34.93 12.76 -42.76
N VAL A 88 36.11 13.13 -42.27
CA VAL A 88 36.69 12.52 -41.06
C VAL A 88 35.91 12.90 -39.82
N LEU A 89 35.54 14.18 -39.68
CA LEU A 89 34.73 14.66 -38.55
C LEU A 89 33.30 14.06 -38.54
N GLU A 90 32.68 13.94 -39.72
CA GLU A 90 31.40 13.25 -39.86
C GLU A 90 31.48 11.78 -39.45
N ARG A 91 32.54 11.09 -39.87
CA ARG A 91 32.75 9.68 -39.53
C ARG A 91 33.03 9.50 -38.01
N LEU A 92 33.82 10.38 -37.41
CA LEU A 92 34.04 10.38 -35.96
C LEU A 92 32.76 10.60 -35.22
N ARG A 93 31.97 11.60 -35.63
CA ARG A 93 30.64 11.87 -35.02
C ARG A 93 29.70 10.67 -35.15
N GLN A 94 29.69 9.99 -36.28
CA GLN A 94 28.87 8.80 -36.47
C GLN A 94 29.33 7.64 -35.58
N ASN A 95 30.64 7.44 -35.47
CA ASN A 95 31.21 6.45 -34.57
C ASN A 95 30.88 6.75 -33.10
N ASP A 96 30.96 8.01 -32.68
CA ASP A 96 30.61 8.43 -31.33
C ASP A 96 29.10 8.24 -31.04
N GLN A 97 28.22 8.56 -32.01
CA GLN A 97 26.80 8.30 -31.91
C GLN A 97 26.50 6.80 -31.85
N ASP A 98 27.16 5.98 -32.65
CA ASP A 98 26.99 4.53 -32.64
C ASP A 98 27.53 3.90 -31.34
N ALA A 99 28.65 4.42 -30.82
CA ALA A 99 29.21 4.03 -29.54
C ALA A 99 28.27 4.43 -28.38
N ALA A 100 27.79 5.66 -28.38
CA ALA A 100 26.82 6.13 -27.37
C ALA A 100 25.50 5.33 -27.42
N ALA A 101 24.99 5.03 -28.61
CA ALA A 101 23.82 4.18 -28.81
C ALA A 101 24.04 2.74 -28.31
N THR A 102 25.27 2.22 -28.49
CA THR A 102 25.62 0.87 -28.01
C THR A 102 25.74 0.85 -26.49
N VAL A 103 26.38 1.86 -25.89
CA VAL A 103 26.48 2.04 -24.44
C VAL A 103 25.09 2.19 -23.85
N ALA A 104 24.23 3.02 -24.42
CA ALA A 104 22.87 3.22 -23.97
C ALA A 104 22.00 1.93 -23.97
N LYS A 105 22.30 0.99 -24.88
CA LYS A 105 21.65 -0.33 -24.94
C LYS A 105 22.15 -1.31 -23.89
N THR A 106 23.31 -1.08 -23.32
CA THR A 106 23.94 -2.02 -22.37
C THR A 106 23.99 -1.48 -20.93
N GLN A 107 23.82 -0.17 -20.74
CA GLN A 107 23.86 0.44 -19.42
C GLN A 107 22.57 0.17 -18.62
N PRO A 108 22.68 -0.15 -17.32
CA PRO A 108 21.55 -0.16 -16.42
C PRO A 108 20.88 1.22 -16.37
N LYS A 109 19.56 1.23 -16.24
CA LYS A 109 18.77 2.45 -16.13
C LYS A 109 18.45 2.71 -14.65
N PHE A 110 18.66 3.95 -14.22
CA PHE A 110 18.27 4.45 -12.91
C PHE A 110 17.10 5.40 -13.09
N ASN A 111 16.09 5.24 -12.27
CA ASN A 111 14.97 6.17 -12.21
C ASN A 111 14.72 6.56 -10.76
N LEU A 112 14.69 7.88 -10.51
CA LEU A 112 14.35 8.47 -9.23
C LEU A 112 13.17 9.39 -9.44
N GLY A 113 12.04 9.10 -8.82
CA GLY A 113 10.84 9.89 -9.02
C GLY A 113 9.80 9.66 -7.94
N ALA A 114 8.64 10.23 -8.17
CA ALA A 114 7.52 10.11 -7.24
C ALA A 114 6.96 8.68 -7.12
N SER A 115 7.46 7.72 -7.87
CA SER A 115 7.17 6.29 -7.74
C SER A 115 8.28 5.52 -7.04
N GLY A 116 9.18 6.24 -6.32
CA GLY A 116 10.32 5.64 -5.64
C GLY A 116 11.59 5.59 -6.47
N PHE A 117 12.49 4.69 -6.09
CA PHE A 117 13.77 4.45 -6.74
C PHE A 117 13.69 3.15 -7.53
N SER A 118 14.08 3.16 -8.79
CA SER A 118 14.17 1.91 -9.55
C SER A 118 15.49 1.78 -10.29
N PHE A 119 15.96 0.52 -10.35
CA PHE A 119 17.10 0.08 -11.12
C PHE A 119 16.59 -0.95 -12.10
N SER A 120 16.99 -0.86 -13.36
CA SER A 120 16.67 -1.90 -14.32
C SER A 120 17.87 -2.22 -15.20
N SER A 121 18.00 -3.50 -15.58
CA SER A 121 18.91 -3.88 -16.65
C SER A 121 18.50 -3.18 -17.95
N ALA A 122 19.42 -3.06 -18.87
CA ALA A 122 19.17 -2.40 -20.15
C ALA A 122 18.01 -3.04 -20.93
N ASP A 123 17.89 -4.36 -20.84
CA ASP A 123 16.83 -5.19 -21.46
C ASP A 123 15.55 -5.30 -20.61
N SER A 124 15.53 -4.69 -19.41
CA SER A 124 14.43 -4.74 -18.45
C SER A 124 14.07 -6.15 -17.93
N ASN A 125 14.95 -7.14 -18.13
CA ASN A 125 14.77 -8.47 -17.57
C ASN A 125 14.89 -8.50 -16.04
N PHE A 126 15.64 -7.55 -15.49
CA PHE A 126 15.82 -7.37 -14.06
C PHE A 126 15.44 -5.95 -13.70
N VAL A 127 14.44 -5.82 -12.83
CA VAL A 127 13.98 -4.55 -12.28
C VAL A 127 13.92 -4.68 -10.77
N ALA A 128 14.48 -3.74 -10.06
CA ALA A 128 14.35 -3.62 -8.62
C ALA A 128 13.82 -2.23 -8.30
N THR A 129 12.79 -2.15 -7.48
CA THR A 129 12.15 -0.89 -7.08
C THR A 129 12.03 -0.82 -5.57
N LEU A 130 12.37 0.32 -5.02
CA LEU A 130 12.14 0.66 -3.62
C LEU A 130 11.02 1.69 -3.55
N HIS A 131 9.92 1.30 -2.95
CA HIS A 131 8.80 2.16 -2.56
C HIS A 131 8.81 2.36 -1.05
N GLY A 132 8.01 3.31 -0.55
CA GLY A 132 7.87 3.53 0.86
C GLY A 132 6.45 3.96 1.27
N LEU A 133 6.04 3.53 2.46
CA LEU A 133 4.82 4.01 3.11
C LEU A 133 5.13 4.37 4.55
N VAL A 134 4.94 5.64 4.90
CA VAL A 134 5.03 6.15 6.27
C VAL A 134 3.72 6.82 6.62
N GLN A 135 3.13 6.43 7.74
CA GLN A 135 1.89 7.00 8.27
C GLN A 135 2.06 7.30 9.75
N VAL A 136 1.87 8.56 10.10
CA VAL A 136 1.86 9.05 11.49
C VAL A 136 0.43 9.49 11.81
N ASP A 137 -0.13 8.91 12.86
CA ASP A 137 -1.49 9.17 13.32
C ASP A 137 -1.48 9.94 14.63
N SER A 138 -2.37 10.91 14.73
CA SER A 138 -2.89 11.42 16.01
C SER A 138 -4.30 10.90 16.19
N ARG A 139 -4.60 10.36 17.35
CA ARG A 139 -5.92 9.87 17.79
C ARG A 139 -6.31 10.60 19.03
N THR A 140 -7.47 11.21 19.02
CA THR A 140 -8.05 11.91 20.18
C THR A 140 -9.44 11.36 20.44
N PHE A 141 -9.61 10.72 21.60
CA PHE A 141 -10.89 10.17 22.05
C PHE A 141 -11.66 11.25 22.80
N LYS A 142 -12.94 11.43 22.43
CA LYS A 142 -13.85 12.27 23.19
C LYS A 142 -14.49 11.42 24.28
N ASN A 143 -14.78 12.05 25.43
CA ASN A 143 -15.38 11.38 26.60
C ASN A 143 -14.50 10.27 27.19
N ASP A 144 -13.19 10.51 27.26
CA ASP A 144 -12.17 9.60 27.78
C ASP A 144 -12.37 9.12 29.22
N ASN A 145 -13.19 9.82 30.01
CA ASN A 145 -13.60 9.38 31.36
C ASN A 145 -14.42 8.08 31.38
N HIS A 146 -14.89 7.62 30.22
CA HIS A 146 -15.77 6.47 30.06
C HIS A 146 -15.22 5.40 29.10
N ILE A 147 -14.12 5.69 28.43
CA ILE A 147 -13.52 4.80 27.42
C ILE A 147 -12.03 4.66 27.76
N GLN A 148 -11.48 3.47 27.61
CA GLN A 148 -10.03 3.26 27.79
C GLN A 148 -9.18 3.68 26.55
N GLY A 149 -9.75 4.42 25.62
CA GLY A 149 -9.01 5.03 24.53
C GLY A 149 -8.10 6.12 25.06
N ASN A 150 -6.79 5.92 24.93
CA ASN A 150 -5.82 6.95 25.27
C ASN A 150 -5.51 7.80 24.05
N ASP A 151 -5.53 9.12 24.22
CA ASP A 151 -5.02 10.04 23.23
C ASP A 151 -3.57 9.69 22.92
N SER A 152 -3.26 9.58 21.64
CA SER A 152 -1.96 9.07 21.23
C SER A 152 -1.50 9.65 19.91
N ILE A 153 -0.19 9.81 19.78
CA ILE A 153 0.49 9.99 18.50
C ILE A 153 1.33 8.74 18.27
N LEU A 154 1.13 8.09 17.13
CA LEU A 154 1.79 6.84 16.84
C LEU A 154 2.29 6.75 15.40
N LEU A 155 3.38 6.03 15.22
CA LEU A 155 3.85 5.60 13.90
C LEU A 155 3.00 4.40 13.48
N ARG A 156 1.95 4.67 12.69
CA ARG A 156 0.95 3.65 12.35
C ARG A 156 1.48 2.64 11.35
N ARG A 157 2.21 3.10 10.35
CA ARG A 157 2.89 2.25 9.35
C ARG A 157 4.24 2.85 8.98
N ALA A 158 5.23 1.99 8.88
CA ALA A 158 6.56 2.33 8.40
C ALA A 158 7.09 1.17 7.57
N ARG A 159 6.87 1.21 6.26
CA ARG A 159 7.11 0.09 5.34
C ARG A 159 8.05 0.51 4.23
N PRO A 160 9.30 0.11 4.21
CA PRO A 160 10.04 -0.01 2.97
C PRO A 160 9.47 -1.19 2.17
N ILE A 161 9.23 -0.98 0.89
CA ILE A 161 8.64 -1.97 -0.01
C ILE A 161 9.65 -2.24 -1.11
N PHE A 162 10.27 -3.40 -1.06
CA PHE A 162 11.17 -3.89 -2.09
C PHE A 162 10.36 -4.73 -3.07
N SER A 163 10.31 -4.31 -4.32
CA SER A 163 9.61 -5.04 -5.38
C SER A 163 10.42 -5.05 -6.64
N GLY A 164 10.05 -5.91 -7.56
CA GLY A 164 10.73 -5.94 -8.84
C GLY A 164 10.35 -7.15 -9.68
N THR A 165 11.07 -7.27 -10.79
CA THR A 165 10.93 -8.38 -11.74
C THR A 165 12.30 -9.00 -11.96
N VAL A 166 12.38 -10.33 -11.99
CA VAL A 166 13.58 -11.08 -12.35
C VAL A 166 13.24 -12.05 -13.48
N PHE A 167 14.18 -12.23 -14.41
CA PHE A 167 14.00 -13.10 -15.57
C PHE A 167 12.73 -12.78 -16.37
N HIS A 168 12.36 -11.49 -16.45
CA HIS A 168 11.23 -10.95 -17.21
C HIS A 168 9.83 -11.33 -16.69
N ASP A 169 9.64 -12.56 -16.21
CA ASP A 169 8.32 -13.12 -15.90
C ASP A 169 8.05 -13.34 -14.40
N PHE A 170 9.05 -13.15 -13.54
CA PHE A 170 8.92 -13.38 -12.11
C PHE A 170 8.92 -12.05 -11.36
N ASP A 171 7.76 -11.64 -10.86
CA ASP A 171 7.65 -10.49 -9.98
C ASP A 171 7.82 -10.92 -8.52
N PHE A 172 8.46 -10.08 -7.73
CA PHE A 172 8.62 -10.30 -6.29
C PHE A 172 8.27 -9.07 -5.49
N GLN A 173 7.86 -9.28 -4.26
CA GLN A 173 7.71 -8.21 -3.28
C GLN A 173 8.14 -8.69 -1.90
N LEU A 174 8.82 -7.81 -1.18
CA LEU A 174 9.15 -7.95 0.24
C LEU A 174 8.81 -6.65 0.95
N THR A 175 7.92 -6.72 1.93
CA THR A 175 7.45 -5.57 2.70
C THR A 175 7.61 -5.85 4.20
N PRO A 176 8.70 -5.44 4.84
CA PRO A 176 8.75 -5.40 6.31
C PRO A 176 7.86 -4.27 6.85
N GLU A 177 7.25 -4.48 8.01
CA GLU A 177 6.50 -3.49 8.78
C GLU A 177 7.25 -3.16 10.07
N PHE A 178 7.61 -1.90 10.25
CA PHE A 178 8.29 -1.38 11.44
C PHE A 178 7.38 -0.48 12.28
N GLY A 179 6.19 -0.13 11.77
CA GLY A 179 5.18 0.65 12.46
C GLY A 179 4.06 -0.23 13.00
N GLY A 180 3.15 0.40 13.69
CA GLY A 180 1.92 -0.21 14.16
C GLY A 180 2.08 -1.05 15.43
N GLY A 181 1.27 -0.75 16.42
CA GLY A 181 1.04 -1.62 17.56
C GLY A 181 -0.13 -2.57 17.28
N THR A 182 -0.17 -3.70 17.95
CA THR A 182 -1.38 -4.52 18.04
C THR A 182 -2.46 -3.69 18.71
N PRO A 183 -3.69 -3.66 18.17
CA PRO A 183 -4.81 -3.01 18.83
C PRO A 183 -4.93 -3.46 20.28
N GLY A 184 -5.11 -2.54 21.21
CA GLY A 184 -5.27 -2.85 22.63
C GLY A 184 -3.98 -3.19 23.40
N ALA A 185 -2.81 -3.20 22.78
CA ALA A 185 -1.55 -3.43 23.49
C ALA A 185 -1.06 -2.15 24.19
N ALA A 186 -0.98 -2.19 25.50
CA ALA A 186 -0.53 -1.07 26.33
C ALA A 186 0.99 -0.78 26.24
N SER A 187 1.75 -1.61 25.55
CA SER A 187 3.20 -1.49 25.43
C SER A 187 3.64 -1.96 24.05
N ALA A 188 3.81 -1.01 23.16
CA ALA A 188 4.21 -1.29 21.80
C ALA A 188 5.73 -1.19 21.63
N VAL A 189 6.46 -2.20 22.07
CA VAL A 189 7.68 -2.54 21.35
C VAL A 189 7.21 -3.27 20.10
N THR A 190 7.15 -2.56 18.99
CA THR A 190 6.80 -3.15 17.69
C THR A 190 7.93 -4.09 17.28
N THR A 191 7.67 -5.39 17.37
CA THR A 191 8.57 -6.35 16.73
C THR A 191 8.38 -6.22 15.22
N PRO A 192 9.45 -5.95 14.46
CA PRO A 192 9.36 -5.92 13.01
C PRO A 192 8.76 -7.22 12.48
N SER A 193 7.83 -7.12 11.58
CA SER A 193 7.16 -8.27 10.99
C SER A 193 7.24 -8.24 9.46
N ILE A 194 7.20 -9.40 8.85
CA ILE A 194 7.02 -9.50 7.40
C ILE A 194 5.54 -9.32 7.10
N TYR A 195 5.23 -8.27 6.36
CA TYR A 195 3.87 -7.91 5.99
C TYR A 195 3.46 -8.56 4.67
N ASP A 196 4.25 -8.39 3.60
CA ASP A 196 4.14 -9.13 2.35
C ASP A 196 5.50 -9.74 2.00
N ALA A 197 5.51 -10.97 1.49
CA ALA A 197 6.69 -11.63 0.94
C ALA A 197 6.22 -12.69 -0.05
N TYR A 198 6.30 -12.39 -1.34
CA TYR A 198 5.82 -13.32 -2.37
C TYR A 198 6.63 -13.26 -3.65
N LEU A 199 6.51 -14.31 -4.42
CA LEU A 199 6.94 -14.45 -5.80
C LEU A 199 5.71 -14.70 -6.67
N ASN A 200 5.59 -13.98 -7.79
CA ASN A 200 4.51 -14.14 -8.77
C ASN A 200 5.09 -14.48 -10.14
N TYR A 201 4.74 -15.62 -10.68
CA TYR A 201 5.06 -16.00 -12.05
C TYR A 201 3.97 -15.51 -13.00
N ARG A 202 4.34 -14.67 -13.93
CA ARG A 202 3.45 -14.02 -14.89
C ARG A 202 3.58 -14.67 -16.27
N TYR A 203 2.85 -15.75 -16.53
CA TYR A 203 2.80 -16.37 -17.86
C TYR A 203 2.10 -15.45 -18.87
N SER A 204 0.98 -14.86 -18.46
CA SER A 204 0.22 -13.86 -19.22
C SER A 204 -0.60 -13.01 -18.24
N PRO A 205 -1.17 -11.86 -18.66
CA PRO A 205 -2.10 -11.12 -17.80
C PRO A 205 -3.28 -11.96 -17.31
N ALA A 206 -3.74 -12.92 -18.13
CA ALA A 206 -4.86 -13.79 -17.81
C ALA A 206 -4.47 -15.01 -16.97
N PHE A 207 -3.18 -15.32 -16.80
CA PHE A 207 -2.72 -16.48 -16.07
C PHE A 207 -1.43 -16.18 -15.33
N GLN A 208 -1.53 -16.07 -14.01
CA GLN A 208 -0.43 -15.79 -13.12
C GLN A 208 -0.49 -16.71 -11.90
N PHE A 209 0.67 -17.05 -11.37
CA PHE A 209 0.77 -17.91 -10.18
C PHE A 209 1.61 -17.22 -9.13
N GLN A 210 1.02 -17.02 -7.94
CA GLN A 210 1.65 -16.35 -6.82
C GLN A 210 1.83 -17.30 -5.64
N ALA A 211 2.98 -17.20 -4.98
CA ALA A 211 3.33 -18.00 -3.80
C ALA A 211 3.98 -17.13 -2.75
N GLY A 212 3.59 -17.28 -1.49
CA GLY A 212 4.17 -16.55 -0.37
C GLY A 212 3.13 -16.01 0.60
N LYS A 213 3.45 -14.87 1.23
CA LYS A 213 2.59 -14.16 2.18
C LYS A 213 2.02 -12.91 1.53
N PHE A 214 0.70 -12.85 1.41
CA PHE A 214 -0.01 -11.74 0.78
C PHE A 214 -1.48 -11.71 1.25
N LYS A 215 -2.28 -10.81 0.72
CA LYS A 215 -3.72 -10.70 1.03
C LYS A 215 -4.50 -11.78 0.29
N PRO A 216 -5.23 -12.69 0.99
CA PRO A 216 -6.18 -13.59 0.35
C PRO A 216 -7.26 -12.81 -0.44
N PRO A 217 -7.78 -13.35 -1.54
CA PRO A 217 -8.65 -12.62 -2.46
C PRO A 217 -10.11 -12.62 -2.00
N VAL A 218 -10.44 -12.10 -0.81
CA VAL A 218 -11.79 -12.17 -0.26
C VAL A 218 -12.48 -10.80 -0.20
N GLY A 219 -12.00 -9.85 0.60
CA GLY A 219 -12.70 -8.58 0.86
C GLY A 219 -12.22 -7.41 0.04
N LEU A 220 -13.12 -6.55 -0.41
CA LEU A 220 -12.83 -5.42 -1.30
C LEU A 220 -11.99 -4.34 -0.60
N GLU A 221 -12.46 -3.83 0.55
CA GLU A 221 -11.73 -2.79 1.30
C GLU A 221 -10.38 -3.31 1.77
N TYR A 222 -10.31 -4.60 2.12
CA TYR A 222 -9.06 -5.19 2.56
C TYR A 222 -8.03 -5.30 1.43
N LEU A 223 -8.46 -5.60 0.20
CA LEU A 223 -7.62 -5.65 -0.99
C LEU A 223 -7.12 -4.27 -1.42
N GLN A 224 -7.84 -3.19 -1.10
CA GLN A 224 -7.36 -1.83 -1.35
C GLN A 224 -6.05 -1.58 -0.62
N SER A 225 -5.13 -0.84 -1.26
CA SER A 225 -3.87 -0.44 -0.63
C SER A 225 -4.11 0.47 0.57
N ASP A 226 -3.32 0.28 1.63
CA ASP A 226 -3.33 1.14 2.82
C ASP A 226 -3.04 2.62 2.50
N SER A 227 -2.45 2.91 1.34
CA SER A 227 -2.18 4.27 0.87
C SER A 227 -3.41 4.96 0.29
N PHE A 228 -4.47 4.22 -0.08
CA PHE A 228 -5.59 4.74 -0.87
C PHE A 228 -6.94 4.68 -0.16
N MET A 229 -7.01 4.10 1.04
CA MET A 229 -8.23 4.06 1.84
C MET A 229 -8.85 5.45 2.03
N PHE A 230 -10.19 5.52 2.08
CA PHE A 230 -10.91 6.77 2.39
C PHE A 230 -10.63 7.25 3.81
N PHE A 231 -10.53 6.34 4.77
CA PHE A 231 -10.38 6.61 6.19
C PHE A 231 -9.02 6.15 6.73
N ASN A 232 -8.68 6.55 7.93
CA ASN A 232 -7.45 6.17 8.62
C ASN A 232 -7.37 4.66 8.87
N GLU A 233 -8.51 4.06 9.27
CA GLU A 233 -8.63 2.64 9.50
C GLU A 233 -9.75 2.04 8.64
N ARG A 234 -9.69 0.73 8.42
CA ARG A 234 -10.72 -0.03 7.72
C ARG A 234 -11.98 -0.13 8.55
N SER A 235 -13.08 -0.44 7.89
CA SER A 235 -14.39 -0.59 8.50
C SER A 235 -14.52 -1.83 9.38
N LEU A 236 -15.60 -1.90 10.13
CA LEU A 236 -16.01 -3.07 10.91
C LEU A 236 -16.16 -4.32 10.02
N ALA A 237 -16.53 -4.17 8.74
CA ALA A 237 -16.67 -5.30 7.83
C ALA A 237 -15.38 -6.09 7.66
N THR A 238 -14.24 -5.42 7.72
CA THR A 238 -12.94 -6.08 7.58
C THR A 238 -12.53 -6.94 8.78
N ASP A 239 -13.23 -6.86 9.91
CA ASP A 239 -13.02 -7.80 11.02
C ASP A 239 -13.46 -9.23 10.67
N LEU A 240 -14.36 -9.40 9.69
CA LEU A 240 -14.81 -10.70 9.20
C LEU A 240 -14.08 -11.16 7.92
N ILE A 241 -13.10 -10.39 7.45
CA ILE A 241 -12.32 -10.69 6.25
C ILE A 241 -10.94 -11.19 6.65
N PRO A 242 -10.40 -12.23 5.96
CA PRO A 242 -9.09 -12.76 6.29
C PRO A 242 -8.00 -11.71 6.07
N GLY A 243 -7.09 -11.64 7.03
CA GLY A 243 -5.87 -10.82 6.91
C GLY A 243 -4.86 -11.44 5.95
N ARG A 244 -3.61 -10.96 6.02
CA ARG A 244 -2.52 -11.53 5.21
C ARG A 244 -2.19 -12.93 5.66
N ASP A 245 -2.03 -13.82 4.69
CA ASP A 245 -1.76 -15.22 4.94
C ASP A 245 -0.69 -15.79 3.99
N LEU A 246 -0.18 -16.96 4.34
CA LEU A 246 0.73 -17.76 3.54
C LEU A 246 -0.07 -18.71 2.64
N GLY A 247 0.20 -18.65 1.34
CA GLY A 247 -0.53 -19.50 0.40
C GLY A 247 0.03 -19.51 -1.00
N PHE A 248 -0.72 -20.18 -1.84
CA PHE A 248 -0.52 -20.27 -3.28
C PHE A 248 -1.80 -19.83 -3.98
N GLU A 249 -1.68 -18.98 -4.99
CA GLU A 249 -2.81 -18.40 -5.70
C GLU A 249 -2.59 -18.46 -7.21
N LEU A 250 -3.62 -18.84 -7.93
CA LEU A 250 -3.76 -18.66 -9.35
C LEU A 250 -4.70 -17.47 -9.58
N HIS A 251 -4.25 -16.49 -10.34
CA HIS A 251 -5.04 -15.30 -10.60
C HIS A 251 -4.81 -14.74 -12.01
N GLY A 252 -5.66 -13.85 -12.44
CA GLY A 252 -5.50 -13.18 -13.72
C GLY A 252 -6.62 -12.21 -14.06
N ASP A 253 -6.32 -11.41 -15.08
CA ASP A 253 -7.20 -10.43 -15.69
C ASP A 253 -7.49 -10.80 -17.14
N ILE A 254 -8.75 -11.00 -17.46
CA ILE A 254 -9.25 -11.31 -18.79
C ILE A 254 -9.78 -10.03 -19.44
N ASP A 255 -9.53 -9.85 -20.72
CA ASP A 255 -9.96 -8.70 -21.52
C ASP A 255 -9.60 -7.36 -20.85
N GLY A 256 -8.34 -7.25 -20.41
CA GLY A 256 -7.82 -6.02 -19.80
C GLY A 256 -8.45 -5.68 -18.45
N GLY A 257 -8.96 -6.69 -17.71
CA GLY A 257 -9.60 -6.54 -16.41
C GLY A 257 -11.13 -6.29 -16.49
N LEU A 258 -11.76 -6.67 -17.61
CA LEU A 258 -13.21 -6.82 -17.64
C LEU A 258 -13.66 -7.89 -16.66
N LEU A 259 -12.90 -8.98 -16.57
CA LEU A 259 -13.06 -10.03 -15.58
C LEU A 259 -11.73 -10.29 -14.88
N SER A 260 -11.69 -10.15 -13.56
CA SER A 260 -10.58 -10.55 -12.71
C SER A 260 -10.99 -11.77 -11.89
N TYR A 261 -10.13 -12.75 -11.79
CA TYR A 261 -10.34 -13.93 -10.98
C TYR A 261 -9.12 -14.23 -10.12
N ALA A 262 -9.36 -14.85 -8.97
CA ALA A 262 -8.32 -15.41 -8.13
C ALA A 262 -8.86 -16.63 -7.40
N VAL A 263 -8.04 -17.66 -7.26
CA VAL A 263 -8.32 -18.85 -6.47
C VAL A 263 -7.03 -19.36 -5.86
N GLY A 264 -7.03 -19.63 -4.56
CA GLY A 264 -5.81 -20.01 -3.87
C GLY A 264 -6.07 -20.93 -2.68
N ILE A 265 -4.99 -21.53 -2.20
CA ILE A 265 -4.96 -22.35 -0.99
C ILE A 265 -4.04 -21.65 0.01
N PHE A 266 -4.58 -21.40 1.20
CA PHE A 266 -3.92 -20.66 2.27
C PHE A 266 -3.87 -21.47 3.57
N ASN A 267 -3.11 -21.00 4.54
CA ASN A 267 -3.08 -21.63 5.86
C ASN A 267 -4.38 -21.43 6.66
N GLY A 268 -5.11 -20.34 6.36
CA GLY A 268 -6.31 -19.94 7.08
C GLY A 268 -6.02 -18.91 8.19
N VAL A 269 -6.77 -17.82 8.17
CA VAL A 269 -6.69 -16.70 9.12
C VAL A 269 -8.02 -16.54 9.83
N GLY A 270 -8.01 -16.50 11.16
CA GLY A 270 -9.21 -16.23 11.96
C GLY A 270 -9.75 -14.82 11.74
N ASP A 271 -11.04 -14.64 12.01
CA ASP A 271 -11.68 -13.32 12.00
C ASP A 271 -10.98 -12.36 12.98
N GLY A 272 -10.90 -11.10 12.62
CA GLY A 272 -10.22 -10.06 13.41
C GLY A 272 -8.68 -10.10 13.35
N GLN A 273 -8.10 -11.13 12.73
CA GLN A 273 -6.66 -11.23 12.54
C GLN A 273 -6.22 -10.53 11.25
N ARG A 274 -5.26 -9.62 11.35
CA ARG A 274 -4.79 -8.80 10.22
C ARG A 274 -3.52 -9.33 9.56
N ASN A 275 -2.84 -10.29 10.19
CA ASN A 275 -1.59 -10.85 9.71
C ASN A 275 -1.29 -12.17 10.43
N THR A 276 -0.99 -13.23 9.69
CA THR A 276 -0.59 -14.49 10.30
C THR A 276 0.87 -14.50 10.74
N SER A 277 1.19 -15.46 11.58
CA SER A 277 2.57 -15.87 11.85
C SER A 277 3.26 -16.33 10.56
N ASN A 278 4.57 -16.10 10.44
CA ASN A 278 5.37 -16.64 9.34
C ASN A 278 5.62 -18.15 9.46
N THR A 279 5.18 -18.76 10.57
CA THR A 279 5.37 -20.17 10.90
C THR A 279 4.07 -20.73 11.43
N ALA A 280 3.10 -20.92 10.55
CA ALA A 280 1.87 -21.64 10.91
C ALA A 280 2.09 -23.15 10.72
N PHE A 281 2.12 -23.89 11.82
CA PHE A 281 2.14 -25.36 11.81
C PHE A 281 0.72 -25.86 12.02
N GLN A 282 -0.10 -25.78 10.97
CA GLN A 282 -1.49 -26.28 10.98
C GLN A 282 -1.65 -27.22 9.80
N ASP A 283 -2.37 -28.32 10.00
CA ASP A 283 -2.70 -29.26 8.94
C ASP A 283 -3.89 -28.77 8.10
N ASP A 284 -4.67 -27.84 8.65
CA ASP A 284 -5.85 -27.27 8.00
C ASP A 284 -5.44 -26.30 6.89
N ARG A 285 -6.26 -26.24 5.86
CA ARG A 285 -6.09 -25.31 4.74
C ARG A 285 -7.42 -24.65 4.43
N GLU A 286 -7.32 -23.39 3.98
CA GLU A 286 -8.44 -22.59 3.53
C GLU A 286 -8.34 -22.41 2.01
N LEU A 287 -9.43 -22.66 1.29
CA LEU A 287 -9.59 -22.34 -0.11
C LEU A 287 -10.24 -20.98 -0.22
N ASP A 288 -9.55 -20.03 -0.82
CA ASP A 288 -10.04 -18.67 -1.05
C ASP A 288 -10.26 -18.45 -2.53
N ALA A 289 -11.35 -17.77 -2.88
CA ALA A 289 -11.64 -17.44 -4.26
C ALA A 289 -12.34 -16.09 -4.39
N ARG A 290 -12.10 -15.43 -5.51
CA ARG A 290 -12.75 -14.17 -5.88
C ARG A 290 -13.02 -14.11 -7.37
N LEU A 291 -14.20 -13.60 -7.72
CA LEU A 291 -14.56 -13.19 -9.06
C LEU A 291 -14.98 -11.73 -9.03
N PHE A 292 -14.42 -10.92 -9.93
CA PHE A 292 -14.72 -9.49 -10.00
C PHE A 292 -14.87 -9.05 -11.45
N VAL A 293 -15.95 -8.35 -11.77
CA VAL A 293 -16.26 -7.93 -13.14
C VAL A 293 -16.43 -6.42 -13.22
N GLN A 294 -15.94 -5.82 -14.30
CA GLN A 294 -16.21 -4.46 -14.70
C GLN A 294 -17.00 -4.48 -16.03
N PRO A 295 -18.32 -4.74 -15.99
CA PRO A 295 -19.08 -5.15 -17.17
C PRO A 295 -19.16 -4.07 -18.27
N PHE A 296 -18.90 -2.82 -17.93
CA PHE A 296 -18.96 -1.70 -18.85
C PHE A 296 -17.58 -1.15 -19.24
N LYS A 297 -16.49 -1.78 -18.80
CA LYS A 297 -15.11 -1.27 -18.95
C LYS A 297 -14.73 -0.99 -20.40
N THR A 298 -15.19 -1.83 -21.32
CA THR A 298 -14.87 -1.75 -22.76
C THR A 298 -15.98 -1.10 -23.58
N THR A 299 -17.05 -0.64 -22.94
CA THR A 299 -18.18 -0.01 -23.63
C THR A 299 -17.95 1.49 -23.84
N SER A 300 -18.75 2.10 -24.72
CA SER A 300 -18.77 3.56 -24.94
C SER A 300 -19.49 4.34 -23.83
N ILE A 301 -20.08 3.66 -22.85
CA ILE A 301 -20.82 4.29 -21.75
C ILE A 301 -19.81 4.72 -20.67
N THR A 302 -19.16 5.85 -20.88
CA THR A 302 -18.07 6.34 -20.00
C THR A 302 -18.49 6.46 -18.53
N ALA A 303 -19.76 6.80 -18.28
CA ALA A 303 -20.28 6.90 -16.91
C ALA A 303 -20.25 5.58 -16.14
N LEU A 304 -20.30 4.43 -16.81
CA LEU A 304 -20.35 3.11 -16.17
C LEU A 304 -19.03 2.32 -16.28
N GLN A 305 -18.03 2.82 -16.99
CA GLN A 305 -16.77 2.09 -17.23
C GLN A 305 -16.05 1.64 -15.94
N ASN A 306 -16.17 2.43 -14.87
CA ASN A 306 -15.56 2.12 -13.58
C ASN A 306 -16.57 1.56 -12.55
N LEU A 307 -17.68 0.97 -13.01
CA LEU A 307 -18.52 0.13 -12.17
C LEU A 307 -17.91 -1.27 -12.07
N GLY A 308 -17.57 -1.67 -10.87
CA GLY A 308 -17.03 -3.00 -10.56
C GLY A 308 -17.93 -3.72 -9.57
N LEU A 309 -18.21 -4.98 -9.82
CA LEU A 309 -19.02 -5.86 -8.97
C LEU A 309 -18.31 -7.20 -8.83
N GLY A 310 -18.40 -7.80 -7.66
CA GLY A 310 -17.76 -9.08 -7.45
C GLY A 310 -18.24 -9.81 -6.21
N VAL A 311 -17.68 -10.96 -6.02
CA VAL A 311 -17.84 -11.79 -4.84
C VAL A 311 -16.51 -12.45 -4.50
N GLY A 312 -16.13 -12.40 -3.24
CA GLY A 312 -15.05 -13.16 -2.67
C GLY A 312 -15.57 -14.12 -1.61
N GLY A 313 -14.82 -15.15 -1.31
CA GLY A 313 -15.19 -16.08 -0.26
C GLY A 313 -14.05 -17.00 0.10
N SER A 314 -14.17 -17.63 1.26
CA SER A 314 -13.25 -18.64 1.74
C SER A 314 -13.99 -19.83 2.32
N TRP A 315 -13.33 -20.99 2.28
CA TRP A 315 -13.84 -22.20 2.90
C TRP A 315 -12.67 -23.07 3.35
N GLY A 316 -12.74 -23.52 4.59
CA GLY A 316 -11.73 -24.41 5.16
C GLY A 316 -12.21 -25.08 6.42
N ASP A 317 -11.38 -25.95 6.93
CA ASP A 317 -11.54 -26.52 8.27
C ASP A 317 -10.55 -25.81 9.21
N SER A 318 -11.01 -25.38 10.35
CA SER A 318 -10.20 -24.69 11.36
C SER A 318 -10.17 -25.50 12.64
N SER A 319 -9.75 -26.75 12.54
CA SER A 319 -9.54 -27.56 13.72
C SER A 319 -8.12 -27.37 14.24
N ILE A 320 -7.99 -26.74 15.39
CA ILE A 320 -6.73 -26.71 16.11
C ILE A 320 -6.59 -28.05 16.83
N THR A 321 -6.27 -29.08 16.09
CA THR A 321 -5.85 -30.35 16.65
C THR A 321 -4.33 -30.41 16.66
N ASN A 322 -3.75 -30.19 17.83
CA ASN A 322 -2.53 -30.92 18.15
C ASN A 322 -2.87 -32.39 18.15
N THR A 323 -2.05 -33.19 17.49
CA THR A 323 -2.13 -34.67 17.44
C THR A 323 -2.16 -35.37 18.82
N LEU A 324 -2.19 -34.62 19.91
CA LEU A 324 -2.17 -35.11 21.28
C LEU A 324 -3.37 -34.65 22.13
N ASP A 325 -4.43 -34.06 21.56
CA ASP A 325 -5.58 -33.49 22.32
C ASP A 325 -5.18 -32.59 23.50
N LEU A 326 -3.94 -32.12 23.53
CA LEU A 326 -3.48 -31.19 24.55
C LEU A 326 -3.97 -29.79 24.21
N PRO A 327 -4.52 -29.04 25.19
CA PRO A 327 -4.86 -27.64 24.97
C PRO A 327 -3.59 -26.88 24.58
N ASN A 328 -3.50 -26.53 23.30
CA ASN A 328 -2.43 -25.67 22.84
C ASN A 328 -2.67 -24.26 23.38
N THR A 329 -1.89 -23.86 24.36
CA THR A 329 -1.99 -22.55 24.99
C THR A 329 -1.48 -21.42 24.12
N THR A 330 -0.95 -21.69 22.94
CA THR A 330 -0.31 -20.70 22.06
C THR A 330 -0.84 -20.62 20.63
N GLY A 331 -1.67 -21.56 20.20
CA GLY A 331 -2.19 -21.59 18.82
C GLY A 331 -3.70 -21.64 18.81
N GLY A 332 -4.33 -20.60 18.26
CA GLY A 332 -5.72 -20.62 17.88
C GLY A 332 -6.73 -20.02 18.85
N THR A 333 -6.30 -19.10 19.67
CA THR A 333 -7.27 -18.18 20.27
C THR A 333 -7.90 -17.36 19.15
N LEU A 334 -9.22 -17.46 19.03
CA LEU A 334 -9.99 -16.59 18.16
C LEU A 334 -9.74 -15.13 18.57
N SER A 335 -9.45 -14.28 17.60
CA SER A 335 -9.35 -12.84 17.82
C SER A 335 -10.70 -12.25 18.15
N GLY A 336 -10.69 -11.11 18.80
CA GLY A 336 -11.89 -10.30 18.97
C GLY A 336 -12.09 -9.33 17.81
N PHE A 337 -13.17 -8.55 17.89
CA PHE A 337 -13.49 -7.51 16.91
C PHE A 337 -13.18 -6.13 17.48
N TYR A 338 -12.80 -5.21 16.60
CA TYR A 338 -12.24 -3.91 16.94
C TYR A 338 -12.95 -2.78 16.22
N THR A 339 -13.09 -1.65 16.92
CA THR A 339 -13.61 -0.40 16.36
C THR A 339 -12.59 0.28 15.42
N ASP A 340 -13.01 1.35 14.75
CA ASP A 340 -12.12 2.26 14.03
C ASP A 340 -11.00 2.80 14.95
N GLY A 341 -11.33 3.12 16.21
CA GLY A 341 -10.36 3.55 17.23
C GLY A 341 -9.39 2.45 17.70
N GLN A 342 -9.54 1.25 17.16
CA GLN A 342 -8.76 0.06 17.54
C GLN A 342 -9.03 -0.39 18.98
N GLN A 343 -10.23 -0.11 19.49
CA GLN A 343 -10.71 -0.62 20.78
C GLN A 343 -11.44 -1.94 20.56
N GLN A 344 -11.13 -2.94 21.37
CA GLN A 344 -11.80 -4.22 21.30
C GLN A 344 -13.20 -4.12 21.92
N PHE A 345 -14.26 -4.41 21.15
CA PHE A 345 -15.63 -4.42 21.64
C PHE A 345 -16.23 -5.81 21.83
N PHE A 346 -15.63 -6.81 21.18
CA PHE A 346 -15.99 -8.21 21.34
C PHE A 346 -14.76 -9.07 21.56
N ALA A 347 -14.83 -9.98 22.51
CA ALA A 347 -13.81 -10.98 22.77
C ALA A 347 -14.43 -12.33 23.12
N TYR A 348 -13.85 -13.39 22.62
CA TYR A 348 -14.16 -14.74 23.08
C TYR A 348 -13.67 -14.96 24.51
N ASN A 349 -14.31 -15.86 25.24
CA ASN A 349 -13.93 -16.15 26.63
C ASN A 349 -12.49 -16.70 26.71
N PRO A 350 -11.57 -16.03 27.44
CA PRO A 350 -10.17 -16.40 27.50
C PRO A 350 -9.86 -17.50 28.55
N ALA A 351 -10.87 -18.05 29.22
CA ALA A 351 -10.66 -18.98 30.34
C ALA A 351 -9.79 -20.19 29.96
N ALA A 352 -9.03 -20.72 30.92
CA ALA A 352 -8.27 -21.96 30.79
C ALA A 352 -9.16 -23.07 30.19
N GLY A 353 -8.77 -23.62 29.06
CA GLY A 353 -9.65 -24.39 28.20
C GLY A 353 -10.63 -23.54 27.38
N GLY A 354 -10.24 -22.32 27.04
CA GLY A 354 -11.07 -21.30 26.41
C GLY A 354 -11.72 -21.66 25.10
N VAL A 355 -12.29 -20.68 24.45
CA VAL A 355 -12.94 -20.84 23.14
C VAL A 355 -11.87 -20.95 22.07
N MET A 356 -11.98 -21.97 21.24
CA MET A 356 -11.08 -22.28 20.14
C MET A 356 -11.87 -22.43 18.86
N ALA A 357 -11.23 -22.14 17.72
CA ALA A 357 -11.75 -22.51 16.42
C ALA A 357 -11.87 -24.05 16.34
N HIS A 358 -12.95 -24.55 15.77
CA HIS A 358 -13.20 -25.98 15.66
C HIS A 358 -14.21 -26.29 14.56
N GLY A 359 -13.81 -27.07 13.58
CA GLY A 359 -14.64 -27.44 12.45
C GLY A 359 -14.61 -26.40 11.33
N THR A 360 -15.62 -26.43 10.49
CA THR A 360 -15.67 -25.61 9.27
C THR A 360 -15.70 -24.12 9.58
N HIS A 361 -14.93 -23.38 8.79
CA HIS A 361 -14.99 -21.94 8.69
C HIS A 361 -15.20 -21.54 7.23
N TRP A 362 -16.23 -20.75 6.96
CA TRP A 362 -16.43 -20.21 5.63
C TRP A 362 -16.83 -18.73 5.67
N ARG A 363 -16.45 -18.01 4.62
CA ARG A 363 -16.78 -16.60 4.44
C ARG A 363 -17.34 -16.34 3.06
N LEU A 364 -18.19 -15.31 2.96
CA LEU A 364 -18.71 -14.81 1.68
C LEU A 364 -18.76 -13.28 1.74
N SER A 365 -18.23 -12.62 0.71
CA SER A 365 -18.24 -11.16 0.59
C SER A 365 -18.69 -10.72 -0.80
N PRO A 366 -20.01 -10.53 -1.04
CA PRO A 366 -20.49 -9.73 -2.16
C PRO A 366 -20.02 -8.28 -2.00
N GLN A 367 -19.49 -7.69 -3.07
CA GLN A 367 -18.74 -6.46 -3.02
C GLN A 367 -18.83 -5.68 -4.33
N GLY A 368 -18.62 -4.36 -4.26
CA GLY A 368 -18.59 -3.55 -5.45
C GLY A 368 -18.11 -2.13 -5.21
N TYR A 369 -17.73 -1.49 -6.29
CA TYR A 369 -17.42 -0.07 -6.30
C TYR A 369 -17.92 0.63 -7.55
N TYR A 370 -18.05 1.93 -7.46
CA TYR A 370 -18.37 2.80 -8.58
C TYR A 370 -17.57 4.10 -8.48
N TYR A 371 -16.88 4.46 -9.56
CA TYR A 371 -16.13 5.70 -9.67
C TYR A 371 -16.51 6.43 -10.96
N TYR A 372 -16.88 7.71 -10.83
CA TYR A 372 -17.17 8.55 -11.98
C TYR A 372 -16.84 10.03 -11.69
N GLY A 373 -15.88 10.57 -12.46
CA GLY A 373 -15.39 11.92 -12.22
C GLY A 373 -14.95 12.09 -10.75
N PRO A 374 -15.41 13.12 -10.05
CA PRO A 374 -14.99 13.38 -8.68
C PRO A 374 -15.65 12.47 -7.62
N PHE A 375 -16.53 11.55 -8.02
CA PHE A 375 -17.27 10.70 -7.09
C PHE A 375 -16.73 9.28 -7.05
N GLY A 376 -16.61 8.74 -5.84
CA GLY A 376 -16.27 7.35 -5.58
C GLY A 376 -17.21 6.75 -4.55
N LEU A 377 -17.61 5.52 -4.75
CA LEU A 377 -18.43 4.72 -3.83
C LEU A 377 -17.86 3.31 -3.78
N LEU A 378 -17.81 2.71 -2.62
CA LEU A 378 -17.54 1.30 -2.43
C LEU A 378 -18.45 0.72 -1.35
N GLY A 379 -18.68 -0.57 -1.42
CA GLY A 379 -19.42 -1.28 -0.39
C GLY A 379 -19.16 -2.77 -0.46
N GLU A 380 -19.24 -3.40 0.69
CA GLU A 380 -19.17 -4.86 0.81
C GLU A 380 -20.05 -5.35 1.96
N TYR A 381 -20.48 -6.60 1.85
CA TYR A 381 -21.19 -7.31 2.87
C TYR A 381 -20.41 -8.59 3.19
N ALA A 382 -19.99 -8.76 4.42
CA ALA A 382 -19.22 -9.91 4.88
C ALA A 382 -20.08 -10.83 5.73
N ILE A 383 -20.03 -12.11 5.44
CA ILE A 383 -20.57 -13.19 6.26
C ILE A 383 -19.39 -14.06 6.66
N SER A 384 -19.28 -14.39 7.95
CA SER A 384 -18.37 -15.40 8.48
C SER A 384 -19.14 -16.38 9.33
N ASP A 385 -19.02 -17.67 9.01
CA ASP A 385 -19.58 -18.77 9.79
C ASP A 385 -18.42 -19.62 10.31
N GLN A 386 -18.13 -19.43 11.60
CA GLN A 386 -16.97 -20.01 12.28
C GLN A 386 -17.40 -21.11 13.24
N GLY A 387 -16.94 -22.32 13.01
CA GLY A 387 -17.04 -23.39 13.99
C GLY A 387 -16.19 -23.11 15.23
N VAL A 388 -16.77 -23.22 16.40
CA VAL A 388 -16.13 -22.94 17.69
C VAL A 388 -16.39 -24.02 18.72
N LYS A 389 -15.40 -24.26 19.59
CA LYS A 389 -15.48 -25.18 20.73
C LYS A 389 -15.13 -24.44 22.01
N ASN A 390 -15.96 -24.57 23.02
CA ASN A 390 -15.61 -24.19 24.38
C ASN A 390 -15.29 -25.46 25.18
N SER A 391 -14.02 -25.69 25.42
CA SER A 391 -13.52 -26.91 26.08
C SER A 391 -13.98 -27.01 27.54
N ALA A 392 -14.07 -25.88 28.25
CA ALA A 392 -14.51 -25.85 29.66
C ALA A 392 -16.00 -26.17 29.81
N LYS A 393 -16.82 -25.84 28.82
CA LYS A 393 -18.28 -26.07 28.85
C LYS A 393 -18.70 -27.26 28.00
N LEU A 394 -17.75 -27.98 27.36
CA LEU A 394 -17.98 -29.10 26.44
C LEU A 394 -19.04 -28.78 25.37
N ARG A 395 -18.98 -27.56 24.82
CA ARG A 395 -19.92 -27.08 23.80
C ARG A 395 -19.20 -26.80 22.50
N THR A 396 -19.81 -27.20 21.40
CA THR A 396 -19.44 -26.86 20.03
C THR A 396 -20.62 -26.24 19.31
N THR A 397 -20.40 -25.28 18.45
CA THR A 397 -21.41 -24.67 17.58
C THR A 397 -20.72 -23.94 16.43
N ASN A 398 -21.50 -23.56 15.43
CA ASN A 398 -21.10 -22.56 14.46
C ASN A 398 -21.66 -21.21 14.86
N LEU A 399 -20.86 -20.18 14.71
CA LEU A 399 -21.23 -18.78 14.97
C LEU A 399 -21.21 -18.03 13.64
N LYS A 400 -22.37 -17.52 13.24
CA LYS A 400 -22.56 -16.77 12.02
C LYS A 400 -22.55 -15.27 12.31
N ASN A 401 -21.41 -14.63 12.09
CA ASN A 401 -21.25 -13.18 12.21
C ASN A 401 -21.50 -12.53 10.85
N THR A 402 -22.06 -11.32 10.86
CA THR A 402 -22.30 -10.55 9.63
C THR A 402 -21.85 -9.12 9.81
N ALA A 403 -21.31 -8.54 8.76
CA ALA A 403 -20.96 -7.13 8.74
C ALA A 403 -21.15 -6.55 7.35
N TRP A 404 -21.34 -5.24 7.27
CA TRP A 404 -21.38 -4.54 5.99
C TRP A 404 -20.89 -3.12 6.12
N GLU A 405 -20.46 -2.58 5.01
CA GLU A 405 -20.10 -1.17 4.91
C GLU A 405 -20.55 -0.56 3.59
N ILE A 406 -20.74 0.74 3.62
CA ILE A 406 -20.79 1.61 2.48
C ILE A 406 -19.94 2.84 2.75
N ALA A 407 -19.01 3.14 1.85
CA ALA A 407 -18.14 4.31 1.94
C ALA A 407 -18.11 5.07 0.63
N GLY A 408 -18.10 6.39 0.71
CA GLY A 408 -18.06 7.23 -0.47
C GLY A 408 -17.18 8.46 -0.28
N GLY A 409 -16.75 9.03 -1.40
CA GLY A 409 -15.94 10.23 -1.46
C GLY A 409 -16.35 11.16 -2.58
N TRP A 410 -16.21 12.45 -2.34
CA TRP A 410 -16.40 13.51 -3.31
C TRP A 410 -15.19 14.43 -3.34
N VAL A 411 -14.49 14.49 -4.47
CA VAL A 411 -13.35 15.38 -4.68
C VAL A 411 -13.85 16.78 -4.98
N LEU A 412 -13.78 17.65 -4.00
CA LEU A 412 -14.33 19.01 -4.04
C LEU A 412 -13.62 19.90 -5.09
N THR A 413 -12.36 19.62 -5.36
CA THR A 413 -11.52 20.33 -6.35
C THR A 413 -11.70 19.83 -7.78
N GLY A 414 -12.47 18.73 -7.97
CA GLY A 414 -12.93 18.27 -9.27
C GLY A 414 -11.99 17.29 -9.99
N GLU A 415 -10.96 16.78 -9.35
CA GLU A 415 -10.15 15.66 -9.87
C GLU A 415 -10.95 14.36 -9.87
N ASP A 416 -10.51 13.41 -10.69
CA ASP A 416 -11.15 12.10 -10.75
C ASP A 416 -10.82 11.27 -9.50
N ALA A 417 -11.86 10.74 -8.87
CA ALA A 417 -11.74 9.73 -7.83
C ALA A 417 -11.48 8.35 -8.46
N THR A 418 -10.61 7.55 -7.85
CA THR A 418 -10.34 6.19 -8.29
C THR A 418 -10.21 5.25 -7.08
N PHE A 419 -10.27 3.93 -7.32
CA PHE A 419 -9.97 2.93 -6.28
C PHE A 419 -8.54 3.07 -5.73
N ASN A 420 -7.64 3.66 -6.51
CA ASN A 420 -6.25 3.94 -6.15
C ASN A 420 -6.03 5.39 -5.68
N GLY A 421 -7.07 6.04 -5.15
CA GLY A 421 -7.00 7.39 -4.57
C GLY A 421 -7.18 8.51 -5.59
N VAL A 422 -6.71 9.70 -5.23
CA VAL A 422 -6.83 10.93 -6.01
C VAL A 422 -5.43 11.49 -6.30
N THR A 423 -5.22 11.90 -7.54
CA THR A 423 -4.00 12.62 -7.93
C THR A 423 -4.34 14.08 -8.21
N PRO A 424 -3.79 15.04 -7.46
CA PRO A 424 -4.02 16.46 -7.70
C PRO A 424 -3.58 16.87 -9.11
N ARG A 425 -4.41 17.62 -9.81
CA ARG A 425 -4.03 18.25 -11.09
C ARG A 425 -2.91 19.26 -10.90
N HIS A 426 -2.97 19.99 -9.79
CA HIS A 426 -1.96 20.96 -9.37
C HIS A 426 -1.49 20.59 -7.97
N PRO A 427 -0.24 20.16 -7.78
CA PRO A 427 0.33 19.92 -6.46
C PRO A 427 0.27 21.15 -5.57
N PHE A 428 0.27 20.95 -4.26
CA PHE A 428 0.30 22.02 -3.27
C PHE A 428 1.51 22.93 -3.48
N ASP A 429 1.24 24.17 -3.85
CA ASP A 429 2.19 25.26 -4.00
C ASP A 429 1.49 26.57 -3.62
N PRO A 430 1.52 26.93 -2.33
CA PRO A 430 0.82 28.14 -1.84
C PRO A 430 1.39 29.44 -2.41
N ARG A 431 2.64 29.44 -2.92
CA ARG A 431 3.25 30.60 -3.57
C ARG A 431 2.58 30.90 -4.90
N ASN A 432 2.12 29.87 -5.58
CA ASN A 432 1.41 29.97 -6.86
C ASN A 432 -0.11 29.77 -6.71
N GLY A 433 -0.63 29.78 -5.47
CA GLY A 433 -2.06 29.67 -5.19
C GLY A 433 -2.65 28.28 -5.37
N SER A 434 -1.82 27.23 -5.51
CA SER A 434 -2.28 25.85 -5.64
C SER A 434 -2.37 25.16 -4.27
N TRP A 435 -3.51 24.53 -3.99
CA TRP A 435 -3.79 23.87 -2.70
C TRP A 435 -3.83 22.35 -2.78
N GLY A 436 -3.45 21.74 -3.92
CA GLY A 436 -3.61 20.30 -4.12
C GLY A 436 -5.08 19.91 -4.32
N ALA A 437 -5.46 18.69 -3.97
CA ALA A 437 -6.82 18.21 -4.07
C ALA A 437 -7.46 17.95 -2.71
N LEU A 438 -8.76 18.25 -2.59
CA LEU A 438 -9.55 18.04 -1.38
C LEU A 438 -10.69 17.07 -1.67
N GLN A 439 -10.83 16.03 -0.84
CA GLN A 439 -11.89 15.04 -0.93
C GLN A 439 -12.64 14.92 0.39
N LEU A 440 -13.95 15.14 0.35
CA LEU A 440 -14.87 14.83 1.45
C LEU A 440 -15.22 13.34 1.40
N VAL A 441 -15.19 12.66 2.56
CA VAL A 441 -15.50 11.23 2.65
C VAL A 441 -16.50 10.94 3.75
N ALA A 442 -17.35 9.94 3.53
CA ALA A 442 -18.31 9.45 4.52
C ALA A 442 -18.38 7.92 4.47
N ARG A 443 -18.59 7.29 5.62
CA ARG A 443 -18.74 5.84 5.76
C ARG A 443 -19.81 5.52 6.79
N TYR A 444 -20.52 4.41 6.55
CA TYR A 444 -21.34 3.73 7.53
C TYR A 444 -21.01 2.24 7.51
N ALA A 445 -20.86 1.63 8.68
CA ALA A 445 -20.57 0.22 8.83
C ALA A 445 -21.34 -0.36 10.02
N ASP A 446 -21.70 -1.63 9.92
CA ASP A 446 -22.43 -2.38 10.95
C ASP A 446 -21.81 -3.78 11.05
N LEU A 447 -21.66 -4.31 12.27
CA LEU A 447 -21.24 -5.67 12.56
C LEU A 447 -22.14 -6.26 13.63
N ASP A 448 -22.76 -7.39 13.30
CA ASP A 448 -23.58 -8.19 14.21
C ASP A 448 -22.88 -9.52 14.54
N VAL A 449 -22.71 -9.77 15.83
CA VAL A 449 -22.19 -11.03 16.37
C VAL A 449 -23.33 -12.00 16.59
N ASP A 450 -23.14 -13.26 16.24
CA ASP A 450 -24.13 -14.31 16.46
C ASP A 450 -24.55 -14.38 17.93
N LYS A 451 -25.85 -14.34 18.19
CA LYS A 451 -26.41 -14.42 19.56
C LYS A 451 -26.06 -15.74 20.26
N ALA A 452 -25.80 -16.80 19.50
CA ALA A 452 -25.35 -18.10 20.04
C ALA A 452 -23.95 -18.02 20.68
N ALA A 453 -23.19 -16.96 20.42
CA ALA A 453 -21.94 -16.70 21.13
C ALA A 453 -22.14 -16.55 22.65
N PHE A 454 -23.31 -16.09 23.07
CA PHE A 454 -23.57 -15.72 24.47
C PHE A 454 -24.46 -16.75 25.21
N PRO A 455 -24.21 -17.02 26.47
CA PRO A 455 -23.02 -16.68 27.28
C PRO A 455 -21.95 -17.77 27.21
N ALA A 456 -22.06 -18.72 26.25
CA ALA A 456 -21.22 -19.90 26.24
C ALA A 456 -19.80 -19.61 25.74
N PHE A 457 -19.69 -18.77 24.72
CA PHE A 457 -18.42 -18.49 24.01
C PHE A 457 -17.91 -17.07 24.24
N ALA A 458 -18.78 -16.14 24.62
CA ALA A 458 -18.43 -14.79 25.00
C ALA A 458 -19.22 -14.34 26.25
N ASN A 459 -18.64 -13.44 27.03
CA ASN A 459 -19.29 -12.92 28.24
C ASN A 459 -20.22 -11.76 27.84
N PRO A 460 -21.57 -11.90 28.06
CA PRO A 460 -22.50 -10.85 27.67
C PRO A 460 -22.36 -9.55 28.50
N ALA A 461 -21.66 -9.61 29.64
CA ALA A 461 -21.41 -8.42 30.44
C ALA A 461 -20.27 -7.55 29.92
N THR A 462 -19.38 -8.12 29.11
CA THR A 462 -18.15 -7.44 28.67
C THR A 462 -17.99 -7.36 27.15
N SER A 463 -18.63 -8.26 26.41
CA SER A 463 -18.59 -8.28 24.95
C SER A 463 -19.89 -7.76 24.38
N ALA A 464 -19.81 -6.82 23.45
CA ALA A 464 -20.97 -6.35 22.69
C ALA A 464 -21.40 -7.41 21.66
N SER A 465 -22.71 -7.49 21.43
CA SER A 465 -23.30 -8.36 20.40
C SER A 465 -23.39 -7.67 19.03
N GLY A 466 -23.02 -6.40 18.94
CA GLY A 466 -22.98 -5.66 17.69
C GLY A 466 -22.34 -4.28 17.86
N ALA A 467 -21.84 -3.74 16.77
CA ALA A 467 -21.27 -2.41 16.69
C ALA A 467 -21.70 -1.72 15.41
N ARG A 468 -22.06 -0.43 15.51
CA ARG A 468 -22.41 0.44 14.38
C ARG A 468 -21.53 1.65 14.37
N ALA A 469 -20.85 1.88 13.27
CA ALA A 469 -19.95 3.00 13.11
C ALA A 469 -20.37 3.90 11.94
N TRP A 470 -20.32 5.21 12.16
CA TRP A 470 -20.32 6.16 11.07
C TRP A 470 -19.11 7.07 11.18
N ALA A 471 -18.59 7.46 10.03
CA ALA A 471 -17.43 8.34 9.97
C ALA A 471 -17.60 9.38 8.85
N VAL A 472 -17.05 10.57 9.10
CA VAL A 472 -16.90 11.62 8.09
C VAL A 472 -15.49 12.17 8.15
N GLY A 473 -14.95 12.57 7.02
CA GLY A 473 -13.57 13.04 6.97
C GLY A 473 -13.24 13.87 5.75
N LEU A 474 -12.06 14.46 5.80
CA LEU A 474 -11.47 15.24 4.74
C LEU A 474 -10.08 14.69 4.42
N ASN A 475 -9.87 14.33 3.17
CA ASN A 475 -8.57 13.97 2.62
C ASN A 475 -8.00 15.16 1.86
N TRP A 476 -6.84 15.62 2.26
CA TRP A 476 -6.10 16.66 1.57
C TRP A 476 -4.86 16.05 0.92
N TYR A 477 -4.92 15.92 -0.40
CA TYR A 477 -3.81 15.43 -1.21
C TYR A 477 -2.94 16.64 -1.61
N LEU A 478 -1.81 16.78 -0.94
CA LEU A 478 -0.84 17.84 -1.25
C LEU A 478 -0.19 17.60 -2.62
N ASN A 479 0.12 16.35 -2.89
CA ASN A 479 0.57 15.84 -4.19
C ASN A 479 0.24 14.34 -4.24
N LYS A 480 0.69 13.63 -5.26
CA LYS A 480 0.42 12.19 -5.39
C LYS A 480 1.05 11.31 -4.28
N ASN A 481 2.03 11.86 -3.55
CA ASN A 481 2.81 11.14 -2.54
C ASN A 481 2.47 11.52 -1.11
N ILE A 482 2.01 12.75 -0.87
CA ILE A 482 1.76 13.27 0.47
C ILE A 482 0.28 13.59 0.63
N ARG A 483 -0.32 13.00 1.67
CA ARG A 483 -1.72 13.19 2.03
C ARG A 483 -1.86 13.49 3.51
N VAL A 484 -2.74 14.42 3.85
CA VAL A 484 -3.25 14.62 5.20
C VAL A 484 -4.70 14.14 5.22
N ASN A 485 -5.04 13.28 6.16
CA ASN A 485 -6.38 12.77 6.34
C ASN A 485 -6.86 13.14 7.74
N THR A 486 -8.00 13.78 7.85
CA THR A 486 -8.65 14.09 9.13
C THR A 486 -10.07 13.54 9.10
N SER A 487 -10.43 12.72 10.08
CA SER A 487 -11.76 12.12 10.16
C SER A 487 -12.25 12.00 11.59
N PHE A 488 -13.56 12.11 11.74
CA PHE A 488 -14.28 11.79 12.98
C PHE A 488 -15.07 10.51 12.77
N SER A 489 -14.96 9.59 13.71
CA SER A 489 -15.73 8.35 13.74
C SER A 489 -16.48 8.23 15.07
N ARG A 490 -17.73 7.77 15.00
CA ARG A 490 -18.53 7.37 16.15
C ARG A 490 -18.98 5.94 16.00
N THR A 491 -18.64 5.12 17.00
CA THR A 491 -19.10 3.73 17.12
C THR A 491 -20.04 3.57 18.30
N THR A 492 -21.21 2.99 18.07
CA THR A 492 -22.18 2.63 19.09
C THR A 492 -22.28 1.11 19.21
N PHE A 493 -22.60 0.62 20.40
CA PHE A 493 -22.57 -0.81 20.70
C PHE A 493 -23.95 -1.32 21.12
N THR A 494 -24.19 -2.60 20.88
CA THR A 494 -25.37 -3.33 21.35
C THR A 494 -24.92 -4.39 22.36
N GLY A 495 -25.47 -4.35 23.58
CA GLY A 495 -25.08 -5.26 24.66
C GLY A 495 -23.74 -4.89 25.31
N GLY A 496 -23.23 -5.77 26.13
CA GLY A 496 -22.06 -5.54 26.98
C GLY A 496 -22.41 -4.73 28.23
N GLY A 497 -21.43 -4.42 29.05
CA GLY A 497 -21.68 -3.49 30.18
C GLY A 497 -21.09 -3.89 31.52
N GLY A 498 -20.42 -5.03 31.61
CA GLY A 498 -19.70 -5.44 32.82
C GLY A 498 -18.20 -5.09 32.74
N ALA A 499 -17.54 -5.08 33.88
CA ALA A 499 -16.09 -4.92 33.95
C ALA A 499 -15.40 -6.24 33.62
N SER A 500 -14.36 -6.17 32.75
CA SER A 500 -13.48 -7.29 32.44
C SER A 500 -12.07 -6.76 32.23
N THR A 501 -11.09 -7.62 32.39
CA THR A 501 -9.70 -7.32 32.03
C THR A 501 -9.48 -7.31 30.53
N SER A 502 -10.34 -7.98 29.76
CA SER A 502 -10.23 -8.10 28.30
C SER A 502 -10.96 -6.99 27.55
N VAL A 503 -12.17 -6.65 28.02
CA VAL A 503 -13.01 -5.59 27.44
C VAL A 503 -13.56 -4.76 28.59
N PRO A 504 -13.11 -3.54 28.77
CA PRO A 504 -13.61 -2.66 29.81
C PRO A 504 -15.08 -2.33 29.59
N ALA A 505 -15.85 -2.31 30.66
CA ALA A 505 -17.28 -1.96 30.64
C ALA A 505 -17.58 -0.65 29.90
N ALA A 506 -16.70 0.30 30.03
CA ALA A 506 -16.81 1.61 29.38
C ALA A 506 -16.88 1.53 27.86
N VAL A 507 -16.14 0.61 27.23
CA VAL A 507 -16.11 0.46 25.76
C VAL A 507 -17.46 -0.01 25.21
N THR A 508 -18.18 -0.85 25.96
CA THR A 508 -19.43 -1.45 25.47
C THR A 508 -20.69 -0.72 25.95
N GLN A 509 -20.59 0.20 26.90
CA GLN A 509 -21.73 0.98 27.42
C GLN A 509 -21.88 2.36 26.77
N HIS A 510 -20.79 2.97 26.34
CA HIS A 510 -20.75 4.33 25.80
C HIS A 510 -20.29 4.32 24.35
N PRO A 511 -20.79 5.24 23.51
CA PRO A 511 -20.25 5.40 22.16
C PRO A 511 -18.75 5.74 22.20
N GLU A 512 -17.99 5.14 21.31
CA GLU A 512 -16.64 5.57 21.03
C GLU A 512 -16.68 6.74 20.04
N ASP A 513 -16.17 7.89 20.45
CA ASP A 513 -15.99 9.06 19.60
C ASP A 513 -14.50 9.32 19.43
N VAL A 514 -13.99 9.21 18.21
CA VAL A 514 -12.57 9.41 17.96
C VAL A 514 -12.33 10.36 16.77
N LEU A 515 -11.45 11.34 17.01
CA LEU A 515 -10.91 12.21 15.98
C LEU A 515 -9.54 11.68 15.57
N PHE A 516 -9.40 11.40 14.29
CA PHE A 516 -8.14 11.00 13.68
C PHE A 516 -7.53 12.13 12.87
N THR A 517 -6.22 12.23 12.92
CA THR A 517 -5.45 12.98 11.91
C THR A 517 -4.26 12.15 11.52
N ARG A 518 -4.09 11.90 10.22
CA ARG A 518 -2.96 11.16 9.65
C ARG A 518 -2.17 12.04 8.70
N ILE A 519 -0.85 11.99 8.82
CA ILE A 519 0.05 12.46 7.77
C ILE A 519 0.65 11.21 7.13
N GLN A 520 0.54 11.14 5.82
CA GLN A 520 1.04 10.01 5.03
C GLN A 520 2.04 10.49 3.99
N LEU A 521 3.13 9.74 3.87
CA LEU A 521 4.04 9.75 2.72
C LEU A 521 4.01 8.37 2.07
N SER A 522 3.78 8.32 0.75
CA SER A 522 3.87 7.09 -0.05
C SER A 522 4.56 7.39 -1.38
N PHE A 523 5.55 6.63 -1.75
CA PHE A 523 6.33 6.82 -2.99
C PHE A 523 6.76 5.49 -3.60
#